data_e280676f00c9f3f2c00885b4287b33e2
#
_entry.id   e280676f00c9f3f2c00885b4287b33e2
#
_cell.length_a   1.000
_cell.length_b   1.000
_cell.length_c   1.000
_cell.angle_alpha   90.00
_cell.angle_beta   90.00
_cell.angle_gamma   90.00
#
_symmetry.space_group_name_H-M   'P 1'
#
loop_
_entity.id
_entity.type
_entity.pdbx_description
1 polymer ?
#
loop_
_entity_poly.entity_id
_entity_poly.type
_entity_poly.pdbx_seq_one_letter_code
_entity_poly.pdbx_strand_id
1 'polypeptide(L)'
;AAEALLADLVGFVSISGQPNGEIVNYIKTYLESYGVIVHLDSHEDGQRFNLFASIGPKIDGGILLSGHLDVVPANPAGWSRDPFVLHKQNGRLYGRGAVDMKGFLAIALAMVPAFQEAASQLAKPVHLAFTFDEEVGSFGAAQMPSMMDRLGVKPAIAVVGEPTGMKPFIGHKGGLELIADIRGTAGHASDPRGKVNTLYYAARLISHLEDKARSLASQPRHDTPFDPPYTTISVGHIKGGEARNIIADHCRFLWEIRPLPEDDPYAILDEIQQFVTKELL
;
A
#
# COMPACT_ATOMS: atom_id res chain seq x y z
N ALA A 1 23.94 12.59 -8.47
CA ALA A 1 23.50 11.25 -8.90
C ALA A 1 22.02 11.03 -8.49
N ALA A 2 21.67 11.07 -7.19
CA ALA A 2 20.30 10.75 -6.73
C ALA A 2 19.20 11.65 -7.36
N GLU A 3 19.43 12.95 -7.51
CA GLU A 3 18.45 13.87 -8.13
C GLU A 3 18.19 13.51 -9.61
N ALA A 4 19.22 13.11 -10.37
CA ALA A 4 19.06 12.68 -11.75
C ALA A 4 18.28 11.36 -11.84
N LEU A 5 18.63 10.37 -11.01
CA LEU A 5 17.89 9.11 -10.93
C LEU A 5 16.43 9.32 -10.51
N LEU A 6 16.18 10.27 -9.57
CA LEU A 6 14.81 10.61 -9.20
C LEU A 6 14.02 11.22 -10.37
N ALA A 7 14.68 12.09 -11.16
CA ALA A 7 14.04 12.66 -12.34
C ALA A 7 13.63 11.57 -13.35
N ASP A 8 14.53 10.62 -13.61
CA ASP A 8 14.25 9.50 -14.49
C ASP A 8 13.12 8.62 -13.93
N LEU A 9 13.17 8.26 -12.63
CA LEU A 9 12.16 7.41 -12.00
C LEU A 9 10.77 8.08 -11.97
N VAL A 10 10.70 9.39 -11.69
CA VAL A 10 9.42 10.13 -11.71
C VAL A 10 8.83 10.16 -13.12
N GLY A 11 9.68 10.19 -14.15
CA GLY A 11 9.27 10.15 -15.56
C GLY A 11 8.51 8.87 -15.96
N PHE A 12 8.68 7.76 -15.25
CA PHE A 12 7.89 6.55 -15.47
C PHE A 12 6.51 6.68 -14.82
N VAL A 13 5.45 6.54 -15.63
CA VAL A 13 4.05 6.56 -15.18
C VAL A 13 3.68 5.16 -14.66
N SER A 14 4.29 4.75 -13.55
CA SER A 14 4.09 3.43 -12.92
C SER A 14 2.91 3.44 -11.93
N ILE A 15 1.70 3.67 -12.45
CA ILE A 15 0.49 3.69 -11.62
C ILE A 15 0.17 2.27 -11.13
N SER A 16 -0.22 2.16 -9.84
CA SER A 16 -0.60 0.89 -9.19
C SER A 16 -1.65 0.13 -10.00
N GLY A 17 -1.50 -1.18 -10.09
CA GLY A 17 -2.36 -2.04 -10.90
C GLY A 17 -2.07 -2.01 -12.42
N GLN A 18 -1.11 -1.21 -12.89
CA GLN A 18 -0.71 -1.13 -14.30
C GLN A 18 0.64 -1.85 -14.54
N PRO A 19 0.96 -2.22 -15.80
CA PRO A 19 2.27 -2.78 -16.15
C PRO A 19 3.42 -1.87 -15.69
N ASN A 20 4.45 -2.46 -15.07
CA ASN A 20 5.61 -1.73 -14.55
C ASN A 20 6.94 -2.08 -15.26
N GLY A 21 6.88 -2.79 -16.38
CA GLY A 21 8.06 -3.30 -17.07
C GLY A 21 9.07 -2.21 -17.47
N GLU A 22 8.63 -1.00 -17.80
CA GLU A 22 9.53 0.09 -18.21
C GLU A 22 10.45 0.54 -17.07
N ILE A 23 9.89 0.85 -15.90
CA ILE A 23 10.67 1.27 -14.73
C ILE A 23 11.55 0.12 -14.23
N VAL A 24 11.04 -1.12 -14.25
CA VAL A 24 11.81 -2.31 -13.87
C VAL A 24 13.01 -2.52 -14.79
N ASN A 25 12.83 -2.43 -16.10
CA ASN A 25 13.90 -2.55 -17.09
C ASN A 25 14.95 -1.44 -16.95
N TYR A 26 14.52 -0.21 -16.69
CA TYR A 26 15.43 0.90 -16.41
C TYR A 26 16.33 0.58 -15.22
N ILE A 27 15.74 0.22 -14.07
CA ILE A 27 16.47 -0.11 -12.84
C ILE A 27 17.37 -1.34 -13.05
N LYS A 28 16.86 -2.38 -13.70
CA LYS A 28 17.64 -3.58 -14.04
C LYS A 28 18.88 -3.21 -14.84
N THR A 29 18.73 -2.47 -15.93
CA THR A 29 19.83 -2.03 -16.80
C THR A 29 20.84 -1.20 -16.01
N TYR A 30 20.38 -0.30 -15.15
CA TYR A 30 21.23 0.48 -14.27
C TYR A 30 22.07 -0.41 -13.34
N LEU A 31 21.46 -1.34 -12.64
CA LEU A 31 22.13 -2.27 -11.71
C LEU A 31 23.15 -3.16 -12.45
N GLU A 32 22.76 -3.72 -13.59
CA GLU A 32 23.62 -4.58 -14.42
C GLU A 32 24.82 -3.83 -14.99
N SER A 33 24.71 -2.52 -15.25
CA SER A 33 25.84 -1.69 -15.67
C SER A 33 26.96 -1.58 -14.63
N TYR A 34 26.64 -1.86 -13.36
CA TYR A 34 27.62 -1.98 -12.27
C TYR A 34 27.97 -3.43 -11.93
N GLY A 35 27.59 -4.40 -12.76
CA GLY A 35 27.88 -5.82 -12.53
C GLY A 35 27.02 -6.48 -11.44
N VAL A 36 25.90 -5.85 -11.04
CA VAL A 36 24.98 -6.41 -10.05
C VAL A 36 24.01 -7.36 -10.75
N ILE A 37 23.88 -8.58 -10.23
CA ILE A 37 22.92 -9.56 -10.74
C ILE A 37 21.53 -9.19 -10.23
N VAL A 38 20.58 -9.10 -11.18
CA VAL A 38 19.19 -8.77 -10.91
C VAL A 38 18.30 -9.98 -11.10
N HIS A 39 17.44 -10.21 -10.15
CA HIS A 39 16.39 -11.23 -10.21
C HIS A 39 15.03 -10.53 -10.33
N LEU A 40 14.18 -11.04 -11.20
CA LEU A 40 12.79 -10.58 -11.38
C LEU A 40 11.83 -11.68 -10.99
N ASP A 41 10.72 -11.30 -10.36
CA ASP A 41 9.60 -12.19 -10.05
C ASP A 41 8.32 -11.54 -10.59
N SER A 42 7.62 -12.24 -11.49
CA SER A 42 6.42 -11.69 -12.13
C SER A 42 5.17 -12.00 -11.33
N HIS A 43 4.24 -11.06 -11.32
CA HIS A 43 2.85 -11.33 -10.98
C HIS A 43 2.22 -12.33 -11.97
N GLU A 44 1.09 -12.93 -11.61
CA GLU A 44 0.38 -13.93 -12.43
C GLU A 44 -0.01 -13.42 -13.83
N ASP A 45 -0.24 -12.11 -13.98
CA ASP A 45 -0.55 -11.48 -15.27
C ASP A 45 0.66 -11.34 -16.21
N GLY A 46 1.88 -11.59 -15.73
CA GLY A 46 3.12 -11.47 -16.49
C GLY A 46 3.50 -10.03 -16.87
N GLN A 47 2.84 -9.01 -16.31
CA GLN A 47 3.04 -7.61 -16.69
C GLN A 47 3.61 -6.75 -15.55
N ARG A 48 3.50 -7.23 -14.31
CA ARG A 48 4.02 -6.55 -13.12
C ARG A 48 5.12 -7.39 -12.49
N PHE A 49 6.19 -6.74 -12.07
CA PHE A 49 7.42 -7.43 -11.63
C PHE A 49 7.93 -6.83 -10.32
N ASN A 50 8.35 -7.73 -9.43
CA ASN A 50 9.28 -7.42 -8.36
C ASN A 50 10.71 -7.49 -8.89
N LEU A 51 11.58 -6.67 -8.31
CA LEU A 51 13.02 -6.68 -8.58
C LEU A 51 13.77 -6.95 -7.27
N PHE A 52 14.73 -7.89 -7.33
CA PHE A 52 15.62 -8.19 -6.21
C PHE A 52 17.08 -8.22 -6.69
N ALA A 53 17.98 -7.67 -5.88
CA ALA A 53 19.41 -7.71 -6.13
C ALA A 53 20.20 -7.78 -4.81
N SER A 54 21.42 -8.33 -4.87
CA SER A 54 22.33 -8.41 -3.72
C SER A 54 23.74 -7.97 -4.10
N ILE A 55 24.39 -7.21 -3.23
CA ILE A 55 25.77 -6.73 -3.38
C ILE A 55 26.56 -7.17 -2.15
N GLY A 56 27.77 -7.72 -2.35
CA GLY A 56 28.66 -8.19 -1.31
C GLY A 56 28.67 -9.70 -1.15
N PRO A 57 29.08 -10.23 0.04
CA PRO A 57 29.29 -11.66 0.24
C PRO A 57 27.97 -12.46 0.20
N LYS A 58 28.02 -13.70 -0.33
CA LYS A 58 26.87 -14.62 -0.37
C LYS A 58 26.72 -15.37 0.95
N ILE A 59 26.28 -14.68 1.98
CA ILE A 59 26.05 -15.21 3.33
C ILE A 59 24.76 -14.62 3.91
N ASP A 60 24.19 -15.27 4.91
CA ASP A 60 23.01 -14.78 5.63
C ASP A 60 23.27 -13.48 6.38
N GLY A 61 22.23 -12.70 6.57
CA GLY A 61 22.24 -11.43 7.26
C GLY A 61 22.28 -10.24 6.29
N GLY A 62 22.81 -9.11 6.76
CA GLY A 62 22.88 -7.88 5.97
C GLY A 62 21.62 -7.03 6.07
N ILE A 63 21.55 -6.03 5.22
CA ILE A 63 20.48 -5.01 5.23
C ILE A 63 19.73 -5.09 3.91
N LEU A 64 18.40 -5.20 4.01
CA LEU A 64 17.49 -5.07 2.89
C LEU A 64 17.00 -3.64 2.78
N LEU A 65 17.25 -2.97 1.66
CA LEU A 65 16.63 -1.70 1.29
C LEU A 65 15.38 -2.01 0.47
N SER A 66 14.22 -1.78 1.04
CA SER A 66 12.93 -2.14 0.44
C SER A 66 12.11 -0.92 0.10
N GLY A 67 11.44 -0.95 -1.05
CA GLY A 67 10.52 0.10 -1.47
C GLY A 67 9.64 -0.33 -2.63
N HIS A 68 8.57 0.44 -2.88
CA HIS A 68 7.67 0.17 -4.00
C HIS A 68 7.96 1.04 -5.22
N LEU A 69 7.63 0.50 -6.40
CA LEU A 69 7.84 1.10 -7.72
C LEU A 69 6.63 1.91 -8.20
N ASP A 70 5.47 1.55 -7.70
CA ASP A 70 4.20 2.10 -8.12
C ASP A 70 3.88 3.42 -7.43
N VAL A 71 2.91 4.12 -7.96
CA VAL A 71 2.40 5.39 -7.45
C VAL A 71 0.89 5.47 -7.62
N VAL A 72 0.21 6.18 -6.72
CA VAL A 72 -1.21 6.51 -6.91
C VAL A 72 -1.42 7.39 -8.15
N PRO A 73 -2.60 7.34 -8.80
CA PRO A 73 -2.93 8.21 -9.91
C PRO A 73 -2.75 9.69 -9.58
N ALA A 74 -2.38 10.48 -10.58
CA ALA A 74 -2.32 11.93 -10.46
C ALA A 74 -3.43 12.57 -11.29
N ASN A 75 -4.34 13.31 -10.65
CA ASN A 75 -5.31 14.12 -11.38
C ASN A 75 -4.62 15.41 -11.85
N PRO A 76 -4.44 15.64 -13.16
CA PRO A 76 -3.73 16.81 -13.69
C PRO A 76 -4.31 18.14 -13.19
N ALA A 77 -5.62 18.22 -12.93
CA ALA A 77 -6.27 19.43 -12.43
C ALA A 77 -5.79 19.85 -11.02
N GLY A 78 -5.21 18.92 -10.25
CA GLY A 78 -4.63 19.20 -8.93
C GLY A 78 -3.16 19.60 -8.96
N TRP A 79 -2.52 19.66 -10.14
CA TRP A 79 -1.11 19.95 -10.28
C TRP A 79 -0.88 21.21 -11.11
N SER A 80 0.02 22.07 -10.65
CA SER A 80 0.42 23.28 -11.39
C SER A 80 1.33 23.00 -12.58
N ARG A 81 1.88 21.76 -12.66
CA ARG A 81 2.79 21.26 -13.72
C ARG A 81 2.55 19.78 -13.91
N ASP A 82 3.16 19.19 -14.95
CA ASP A 82 3.11 17.75 -15.18
C ASP A 82 3.65 16.99 -13.95
N PRO A 83 2.84 16.14 -13.32
CA PRO A 83 3.23 15.37 -12.13
C PRO A 83 4.33 14.34 -12.42
N PHE A 84 4.54 13.94 -13.65
CA PHE A 84 5.53 12.96 -14.06
C PHE A 84 6.81 13.59 -14.64
N VAL A 85 6.97 14.91 -14.47
CA VAL A 85 8.21 15.63 -14.74
C VAL A 85 8.72 16.23 -13.43
N LEU A 86 9.88 15.75 -12.97
CA LEU A 86 10.46 16.24 -11.71
C LEU A 86 10.76 17.73 -11.82
N HIS A 87 10.23 18.50 -10.91
CA HIS A 87 10.43 19.94 -10.85
C HIS A 87 11.15 20.35 -9.58
N LYS A 88 12.20 21.17 -9.73
CA LYS A 88 12.96 21.75 -8.61
C LYS A 88 12.59 23.21 -8.40
N GLN A 89 12.15 23.56 -7.20
CA GLN A 89 11.81 24.93 -6.84
C GLN A 89 12.06 25.17 -5.33
N ASN A 90 12.71 26.26 -4.99
CA ASN A 90 12.97 26.67 -3.60
C ASN A 90 13.63 25.57 -2.75
N GLY A 91 14.61 24.84 -3.31
CA GLY A 91 15.32 23.76 -2.64
C GLY A 91 14.53 22.48 -2.44
N ARG A 92 13.32 22.37 -3.03
CA ARG A 92 12.47 21.17 -2.99
C ARG A 92 12.31 20.55 -4.37
N LEU A 93 12.04 19.25 -4.38
CA LEU A 93 11.75 18.47 -5.58
C LEU A 93 10.27 18.08 -5.57
N TYR A 94 9.56 18.32 -6.67
CA TYR A 94 8.14 18.06 -6.84
C TYR A 94 7.91 17.09 -7.99
N GLY A 95 7.10 16.07 -7.77
CA GLY A 95 6.68 15.08 -8.76
C GLY A 95 5.87 13.98 -8.10
N ARG A 96 5.01 13.28 -8.84
CA ARG A 96 4.28 12.12 -8.33
C ARG A 96 5.29 11.03 -7.96
N GLY A 97 5.20 10.52 -6.72
CA GLY A 97 6.12 9.52 -6.18
C GLY A 97 7.49 10.07 -5.74
N ALA A 98 7.75 11.40 -5.83
CA ALA A 98 9.04 11.96 -5.40
C ALA A 98 9.31 11.73 -3.90
N VAL A 99 8.27 11.72 -3.06
CA VAL A 99 8.34 11.42 -1.62
C VAL A 99 7.96 9.97 -1.36
N ASP A 100 6.90 9.51 -1.98
CA ASP A 100 6.29 8.19 -1.80
C ASP A 100 6.34 7.41 -3.12
N MET A 101 7.36 6.50 -3.32
CA MET A 101 8.60 6.53 -2.54
C MET A 101 9.84 6.44 -3.47
N LYS A 102 9.71 6.93 -4.73
CA LYS A 102 10.80 6.91 -5.73
C LYS A 102 12.05 7.68 -5.27
N GLY A 103 11.89 8.63 -4.33
CA GLY A 103 13.01 9.33 -3.71
C GLY A 103 13.95 8.38 -2.96
N PHE A 104 13.40 7.45 -2.20
CA PHE A 104 14.19 6.42 -1.54
C PHE A 104 14.86 5.48 -2.55
N LEU A 105 14.13 5.05 -3.59
CA LEU A 105 14.68 4.20 -4.65
C LEU A 105 15.87 4.89 -5.34
N ALA A 106 15.72 6.18 -5.65
CA ALA A 106 16.78 6.97 -6.28
C ALA A 106 18.04 7.08 -5.39
N ILE A 107 17.86 7.22 -4.08
CA ILE A 107 18.97 7.24 -3.11
C ILE A 107 19.64 5.87 -3.03
N ALA A 108 18.87 4.80 -2.90
CA ALA A 108 19.38 3.43 -2.86
C ALA A 108 20.19 3.09 -4.13
N LEU A 109 19.65 3.44 -5.31
CA LEU A 109 20.34 3.26 -6.59
C LEU A 109 21.61 4.12 -6.68
N ALA A 110 21.59 5.37 -6.22
CA ALA A 110 22.76 6.25 -6.23
C ALA A 110 23.92 5.74 -5.37
N MET A 111 23.62 4.89 -4.38
CA MET A 111 24.65 4.25 -3.54
C MET A 111 25.22 2.97 -4.14
N VAL A 112 24.62 2.40 -5.19
CA VAL A 112 25.08 1.14 -5.81
C VAL A 112 26.53 1.17 -6.24
N PRO A 113 27.07 2.23 -6.90
CA PRO A 113 28.47 2.27 -7.26
C PRO A 113 29.39 2.13 -6.03
N ALA A 114 29.10 2.82 -4.94
CA ALA A 114 29.87 2.76 -3.71
C ALA A 114 29.77 1.37 -3.02
N PHE A 115 28.57 0.77 -3.01
CA PHE A 115 28.40 -0.59 -2.49
C PHE A 115 29.18 -1.61 -3.32
N GLN A 116 29.19 -1.46 -4.64
CA GLN A 116 29.90 -2.37 -5.53
C GLN A 116 31.43 -2.22 -5.43
N GLU A 117 31.91 -1.00 -5.30
CA GLU A 117 33.34 -0.74 -5.04
C GLU A 117 33.80 -1.37 -3.72
N ALA A 118 32.96 -1.29 -2.68
CA ALA A 118 33.24 -1.87 -1.37
C ALA A 118 32.85 -3.36 -1.25
N ALA A 119 32.31 -4.00 -2.28
CA ALA A 119 31.66 -5.31 -2.18
C ALA A 119 32.54 -6.41 -1.55
N SER A 120 33.85 -6.43 -1.84
CA SER A 120 34.80 -7.39 -1.25
C SER A 120 35.16 -7.09 0.22
N GLN A 121 34.84 -5.90 0.71
CA GLN A 121 35.16 -5.44 2.08
C GLN A 121 33.89 -5.46 2.97
N LEU A 122 32.71 -5.65 2.40
CA LEU A 122 31.46 -5.72 3.16
C LEU A 122 31.45 -6.98 4.04
N ALA A 123 31.28 -6.80 5.34
CA ALA A 123 31.12 -7.90 6.27
C ALA A 123 29.79 -8.67 6.07
N LYS A 124 28.78 -8.00 5.52
CA LYS A 124 27.45 -8.53 5.24
C LYS A 124 26.91 -7.92 3.94
N PRO A 125 26.01 -8.62 3.22
CA PRO A 125 25.45 -8.09 1.97
C PRO A 125 24.51 -6.90 2.19
N VAL A 126 24.38 -6.08 1.14
CA VAL A 126 23.30 -5.13 0.96
C VAL A 126 22.35 -5.68 -0.09
N HIS A 127 21.06 -5.76 0.24
CA HIS A 127 20.03 -6.24 -0.65
C HIS A 127 19.11 -5.08 -1.07
N LEU A 128 18.63 -5.13 -2.30
CA LEU A 128 17.62 -4.23 -2.83
C LEU A 128 16.39 -5.05 -3.18
N ALA A 129 15.22 -4.66 -2.66
CA ALA A 129 13.94 -5.26 -2.99
C ALA A 129 12.96 -4.17 -3.39
N PHE A 130 12.58 -4.13 -4.66
CA PHE A 130 11.64 -3.17 -5.19
C PHE A 130 10.39 -3.88 -5.68
N THR A 131 9.23 -3.49 -5.14
CA THR A 131 7.97 -4.22 -5.28
C THR A 131 6.94 -3.42 -6.08
N PHE A 132 5.95 -4.12 -6.62
CA PHE A 132 4.81 -3.53 -7.31
C PHE A 132 3.59 -3.47 -6.39
N ASP A 133 2.63 -2.59 -6.71
CA ASP A 133 1.28 -2.51 -6.14
C ASP A 133 1.24 -2.42 -4.60
N GLU A 134 2.10 -1.59 -4.02
CA GLU A 134 2.02 -1.26 -2.60
C GLU A 134 0.73 -0.51 -2.30
N GLU A 135 0.43 0.53 -3.06
CA GLU A 135 -0.66 1.49 -2.88
C GLU A 135 -2.08 0.90 -3.06
N VAL A 136 -2.17 -0.35 -3.51
CA VAL A 136 -3.45 -1.05 -3.73
C VAL A 136 -3.53 -2.40 -3.03
N GLY A 137 -2.64 -2.65 -2.05
CA GLY A 137 -2.70 -3.85 -1.21
C GLY A 137 -1.38 -4.59 -1.03
N SER A 138 -0.24 -3.98 -1.36
CA SER A 138 1.12 -4.52 -1.12
C SER A 138 1.35 -5.91 -1.76
N PHE A 139 0.72 -6.19 -2.90
CA PHE A 139 0.76 -7.53 -3.54
C PHE A 139 2.18 -7.99 -3.86
N GLY A 140 3.02 -7.10 -4.38
CA GLY A 140 4.42 -7.41 -4.67
C GLY A 140 5.22 -7.71 -3.41
N ALA A 141 5.00 -6.95 -2.34
CA ALA A 141 5.67 -7.16 -1.07
C ALA A 141 5.30 -8.51 -0.45
N ALA A 142 4.04 -8.96 -0.59
CA ALA A 142 3.60 -10.28 -0.12
C ALA A 142 4.31 -11.45 -0.84
N GLN A 143 4.74 -11.26 -2.09
CA GLN A 143 5.47 -12.27 -2.86
C GLN A 143 6.98 -12.29 -2.55
N MET A 144 7.56 -11.16 -2.11
CA MET A 144 9.00 -10.99 -1.93
C MET A 144 9.64 -12.02 -0.98
N PRO A 145 9.06 -12.41 0.17
CA PRO A 145 9.63 -13.43 1.04
C PRO A 145 9.84 -14.77 0.31
N SER A 146 8.87 -15.23 -0.48
CA SER A 146 8.99 -16.47 -1.25
C SER A 146 10.10 -16.38 -2.31
N MET A 147 10.28 -15.22 -2.92
CA MET A 147 11.39 -14.96 -3.84
C MET A 147 12.75 -15.04 -3.13
N MET A 148 12.88 -14.39 -1.98
CA MET A 148 14.11 -14.43 -1.17
C MET A 148 14.43 -15.85 -0.71
N ASP A 149 13.44 -16.63 -0.29
CA ASP A 149 13.62 -18.05 0.10
C ASP A 149 14.14 -18.90 -1.07
N ARG A 150 13.59 -18.72 -2.29
CA ARG A 150 14.10 -19.41 -3.50
C ARG A 150 15.55 -19.04 -3.82
N LEU A 151 15.96 -17.82 -3.52
CA LEU A 151 17.33 -17.33 -3.72
C LEU A 151 18.27 -17.68 -2.56
N GLY A 152 17.76 -18.26 -1.46
CA GLY A 152 18.52 -18.58 -0.26
C GLY A 152 19.02 -17.34 0.48
N VAL A 153 18.25 -16.25 0.47
CA VAL A 153 18.63 -14.96 1.05
C VAL A 153 17.81 -14.69 2.32
N LYS A 154 18.51 -14.39 3.42
CA LYS A 154 17.89 -14.05 4.73
C LYS A 154 18.49 -12.78 5.29
N PRO A 155 17.93 -11.59 4.99
CA PRO A 155 18.38 -10.34 5.59
C PRO A 155 18.20 -10.33 7.11
N ALA A 156 19.09 -9.63 7.82
CA ALA A 156 18.95 -9.45 9.27
C ALA A 156 18.01 -8.29 9.62
N ILE A 157 18.00 -7.26 8.77
CA ILE A 157 17.22 -6.03 8.97
C ILE A 157 16.66 -5.62 7.61
N ALA A 158 15.40 -5.18 7.58
CA ALA A 158 14.80 -4.49 6.46
C ALA A 158 14.59 -3.00 6.81
N VAL A 159 15.04 -2.13 5.90
CA VAL A 159 14.75 -0.70 5.93
C VAL A 159 13.76 -0.44 4.80
N VAL A 160 12.52 -0.16 5.17
CA VAL A 160 11.45 0.25 4.25
C VAL A 160 11.48 1.77 4.14
N GLY A 161 11.59 2.28 2.92
CA GLY A 161 11.88 3.70 2.68
C GLY A 161 10.66 4.61 2.63
N GLU A 162 9.60 4.26 3.34
CA GLU A 162 8.38 5.06 3.45
C GLU A 162 8.63 6.45 4.07
N PRO A 163 7.83 7.47 3.69
CA PRO A 163 8.06 8.85 4.11
C PRO A 163 7.64 9.10 5.57
N THR A 164 8.54 8.85 6.50
CA THR A 164 8.33 9.00 7.96
C THR A 164 8.88 10.30 8.54
N GLY A 165 9.21 11.28 7.68
CA GLY A 165 9.88 12.52 8.11
C GLY A 165 11.27 12.28 8.68
N MET A 166 12.01 11.27 8.17
CA MET A 166 13.35 10.86 8.61
C MET A 166 13.41 10.38 10.08
N LYS A 167 12.28 9.91 10.61
CA LYS A 167 12.23 9.26 11.92
C LYS A 167 12.10 7.75 11.72
N PRO A 168 12.89 6.92 12.42
CA PRO A 168 12.71 5.48 12.34
C PRO A 168 11.40 5.06 13.01
N PHE A 169 10.58 4.31 12.28
CA PHE A 169 9.39 3.63 12.78
C PHE A 169 9.69 2.13 12.84
N ILE A 170 9.35 1.49 13.94
CA ILE A 170 9.62 0.07 14.16
C ILE A 170 8.38 -0.81 13.93
N GLY A 171 7.27 -0.22 13.56
CA GLY A 171 6.02 -0.90 13.25
C GLY A 171 4.88 0.07 12.97
N HIS A 172 3.80 -0.46 12.46
CA HIS A 172 2.54 0.25 12.23
C HIS A 172 1.37 -0.70 12.50
N LYS A 173 0.18 -0.14 12.68
CA LYS A 173 -1.04 -0.94 12.76
C LYS A 173 -1.27 -1.71 11.46
N GLY A 174 -1.95 -2.84 11.56
CA GLY A 174 -2.41 -3.56 10.37
C GLY A 174 -3.45 -2.76 9.57
N GLY A 175 -3.85 -3.32 8.42
CA GLY A 175 -4.91 -2.76 7.58
C GLY A 175 -5.76 -3.88 6.99
N LEU A 176 -7.08 -3.74 7.10
CA LEU A 176 -8.04 -4.57 6.40
C LEU A 176 -9.07 -3.66 5.73
N GLU A 177 -9.01 -3.58 4.41
CA GLU A 177 -9.90 -2.77 3.60
C GLU A 177 -11.11 -3.61 3.15
N LEU A 178 -12.30 -3.05 3.30
CA LEU A 178 -13.54 -3.78 3.16
C LEU A 178 -14.58 -3.00 2.35
N ILE A 179 -15.40 -3.76 1.64
CA ILE A 179 -16.51 -3.24 0.86
C ILE A 179 -17.80 -3.86 1.38
N ALA A 180 -18.77 -3.02 1.70
CA ALA A 180 -20.15 -3.44 1.88
C ALA A 180 -20.95 -3.10 0.62
N ASP A 181 -21.43 -4.12 -0.08
CA ASP A 181 -22.28 -4.01 -1.27
C ASP A 181 -23.66 -4.54 -0.91
N ILE A 182 -24.65 -3.66 -0.83
CA ILE A 182 -26.00 -3.96 -0.35
C ILE A 182 -26.97 -3.84 -1.53
N ARG A 183 -27.68 -4.91 -1.79
CA ARG A 183 -28.67 -4.98 -2.89
C ARG A 183 -30.07 -5.19 -2.35
N GLY A 184 -31.03 -4.49 -2.93
CA GLY A 184 -32.42 -4.46 -2.53
C GLY A 184 -33.35 -4.47 -3.72
N THR A 185 -34.50 -3.81 -3.58
CA THR A 185 -35.55 -3.80 -4.62
C THR A 185 -36.09 -2.40 -4.82
N ALA A 186 -35.88 -1.84 -6.02
CA ALA A 186 -36.39 -0.53 -6.40
C ALA A 186 -37.91 -0.43 -6.43
N GLY A 187 -38.40 0.80 -6.29
CA GLY A 187 -39.82 1.12 -6.44
C GLY A 187 -40.07 2.62 -6.22
N HIS A 188 -41.31 3.01 -6.43
CA HIS A 188 -41.73 4.38 -6.13
C HIS A 188 -41.82 4.58 -4.62
N ALA A 189 -41.28 5.69 -4.09
CA ALA A 189 -41.21 5.91 -2.63
C ALA A 189 -42.58 6.00 -1.94
N SER A 190 -43.66 6.29 -2.69
CA SER A 190 -45.03 6.32 -2.16
C SER A 190 -45.66 4.92 -1.97
N ASP A 191 -45.04 3.85 -2.54
CA ASP A 191 -45.48 2.47 -2.32
C ASP A 191 -44.28 1.57 -1.98
N PRO A 192 -43.92 1.50 -0.69
CA PRO A 192 -42.79 0.71 -0.24
C PRO A 192 -43.06 -0.78 -0.06
N ARG A 193 -44.29 -1.22 -0.31
CA ARG A 193 -44.73 -2.61 -0.07
C ARG A 193 -43.94 -3.59 -0.94
N GLY A 194 -43.30 -4.60 -0.31
CA GLY A 194 -42.49 -5.60 -0.99
C GLY A 194 -41.19 -5.03 -1.59
N LYS A 195 -40.75 -3.86 -1.14
CA LYS A 195 -39.49 -3.23 -1.56
C LYS A 195 -38.49 -3.21 -0.43
N VAL A 196 -37.21 -3.25 -0.79
CA VAL A 196 -36.09 -3.23 0.16
C VAL A 196 -35.21 -2.00 -0.13
N ASN A 197 -35.27 -1.04 0.79
CA ASN A 197 -34.47 0.18 0.69
C ASN A 197 -33.07 -0.05 1.30
N THR A 198 -32.05 -0.15 0.44
CA THR A 198 -30.67 -0.45 0.84
C THR A 198 -30.02 0.63 1.71
N LEU A 199 -30.49 1.89 1.60
CA LEU A 199 -29.97 2.98 2.42
C LEU A 199 -30.26 2.78 3.92
N TYR A 200 -31.40 2.17 4.27
CA TYR A 200 -31.75 1.87 5.67
C TYR A 200 -30.86 0.77 6.23
N TYR A 201 -30.50 -0.22 5.43
CA TYR A 201 -29.60 -1.29 5.83
C TYR A 201 -28.16 -0.77 5.96
N ALA A 202 -27.70 0.06 5.00
CA ALA A 202 -26.41 0.71 5.08
C ALA A 202 -26.29 1.58 6.34
N ALA A 203 -27.32 2.39 6.65
CA ALA A 203 -27.31 3.24 7.85
C ALA A 203 -27.21 2.42 9.15
N ARG A 204 -27.95 1.30 9.27
CA ARG A 204 -27.86 0.43 10.45
C ARG A 204 -26.48 -0.22 10.57
N LEU A 205 -25.92 -0.71 9.46
CA LEU A 205 -24.58 -1.31 9.48
C LEU A 205 -23.52 -0.28 9.83
N ILE A 206 -23.59 0.93 9.27
CA ILE A 206 -22.65 2.02 9.61
C ILE A 206 -22.78 2.41 11.09
N SER A 207 -23.99 2.50 11.62
CA SER A 207 -24.19 2.76 13.05
C SER A 207 -23.58 1.67 13.92
N HIS A 208 -23.74 0.40 13.54
CA HIS A 208 -23.12 -0.71 14.27
C HIS A 208 -21.58 -0.68 14.19
N LEU A 209 -21.00 -0.31 13.04
CA LEU A 209 -19.56 -0.12 12.89
C LEU A 209 -19.06 1.02 13.80
N GLU A 210 -19.81 2.13 13.90
CA GLU A 210 -19.48 3.24 14.80
C GLU A 210 -19.53 2.81 16.28
N ASP A 211 -20.57 2.07 16.67
CA ASP A 211 -20.68 1.55 18.05
C ASP A 211 -19.50 0.62 18.38
N LYS A 212 -19.11 -0.26 17.46
CA LYS A 212 -17.92 -1.11 17.61
C LYS A 212 -16.64 -0.28 17.72
N ALA A 213 -16.47 0.74 16.88
CA ALA A 213 -15.32 1.64 16.94
C ALA A 213 -15.24 2.36 18.29
N ARG A 214 -16.35 2.86 18.81
CA ARG A 214 -16.43 3.50 20.13
C ARG A 214 -16.12 2.52 21.26
N SER A 215 -16.59 1.28 21.16
CA SER A 215 -16.28 0.21 22.12
C SER A 215 -14.78 -0.06 22.19
N LEU A 216 -14.12 -0.21 21.04
CA LEU A 216 -12.66 -0.39 20.95
C LEU A 216 -11.91 0.82 21.54
N ALA A 217 -12.33 2.03 21.20
CA ALA A 217 -11.73 3.26 21.72
C ALA A 217 -11.90 3.44 23.25
N SER A 218 -12.93 2.85 23.83
CA SER A 218 -13.17 2.90 25.29
C SER A 218 -12.25 1.98 26.09
N GLN A 219 -11.50 1.10 25.42
CA GLN A 219 -10.59 0.12 26.03
C GLN A 219 -9.16 0.28 25.48
N PRO A 220 -8.53 1.46 25.65
CA PRO A 220 -7.19 1.70 25.12
C PRO A 220 -6.17 0.80 25.85
N ARG A 221 -5.19 0.30 25.09
CA ARG A 221 -4.06 -0.43 25.67
C ARG A 221 -2.98 0.52 26.12
N HIS A 222 -2.43 0.29 27.29
CA HIS A 222 -1.39 1.14 27.88
C HIS A 222 0.04 0.65 27.58
N ASP A 223 0.18 -0.55 27.05
CA ASP A 223 1.44 -1.25 26.77
C ASP A 223 1.83 -1.26 25.29
N THR A 224 1.14 -0.48 24.46
CA THR A 224 1.38 -0.38 23.02
C THR A 224 2.09 0.93 22.65
N PRO A 225 3.04 0.92 21.69
CA PRO A 225 3.64 2.15 21.18
C PRO A 225 2.76 2.90 20.16
N PHE A 226 1.60 2.35 19.80
CA PHE A 226 0.74 2.90 18.75
C PHE A 226 -0.18 4.01 19.27
N ASP A 227 -0.41 5.02 18.43
CA ASP A 227 -1.33 6.13 18.67
C ASP A 227 -2.34 6.24 17.50
N PRO A 228 -3.67 6.16 17.77
CA PRO A 228 -4.29 5.85 19.05
C PRO A 228 -4.02 4.42 19.51
N PRO A 229 -4.00 4.17 20.84
CA PRO A 229 -3.62 2.88 21.43
C PRO A 229 -4.75 1.86 21.43
N TYR A 230 -5.50 1.76 20.34
CA TYR A 230 -6.60 0.82 20.12
C TYR A 230 -6.83 0.59 18.63
N THR A 231 -7.46 -0.54 18.29
CA THR A 231 -7.88 -0.84 16.92
C THR A 231 -8.96 0.13 16.48
N THR A 232 -8.82 0.69 15.27
CA THR A 232 -9.78 1.65 14.73
C THR A 232 -10.59 1.04 13.61
N ILE A 233 -11.85 1.51 13.48
CA ILE A 233 -12.76 1.21 12.38
C ILE A 233 -13.22 2.53 11.79
N SER A 234 -13.23 2.65 10.46
CA SER A 234 -13.65 3.87 9.77
C SER A 234 -14.44 3.56 8.51
N VAL A 235 -15.51 4.32 8.27
CA VAL A 235 -16.24 4.31 6.99
C VAL A 235 -15.82 5.56 6.22
N GLY A 236 -15.12 5.38 5.10
CA GLY A 236 -14.52 6.48 4.35
C GLY A 236 -15.34 6.99 3.17
N HIS A 237 -16.24 6.16 2.63
CA HIS A 237 -17.00 6.51 1.43
C HIS A 237 -18.31 5.75 1.38
N ILE A 238 -19.39 6.42 0.97
CA ILE A 238 -20.69 5.79 0.72
C ILE A 238 -21.34 6.34 -0.56
N LYS A 239 -21.94 5.46 -1.35
CA LYS A 239 -22.73 5.81 -2.52
C LYS A 239 -23.94 4.90 -2.61
N GLY A 240 -25.16 5.49 -2.77
CA GLY A 240 -26.40 4.71 -2.93
C GLY A 240 -27.59 5.59 -3.26
N GLY A 241 -28.59 4.96 -3.92
CA GLY A 241 -29.80 5.62 -4.39
C GLY A 241 -29.57 6.55 -5.59
N GLU A 242 -30.66 6.90 -6.29
CA GLU A 242 -30.64 7.73 -7.49
C GLU A 242 -31.44 9.03 -7.34
N ALA A 243 -32.65 8.95 -6.75
CA ALA A 243 -33.52 10.10 -6.58
C ALA A 243 -34.40 9.95 -5.32
N ARG A 244 -34.86 11.09 -4.77
CA ARG A 244 -35.65 11.13 -3.53
C ARG A 244 -36.98 10.36 -3.57
N ASN A 245 -37.53 10.15 -4.75
CA ASN A 245 -38.82 9.48 -4.97
C ASN A 245 -38.65 8.04 -5.49
N ILE A 246 -37.43 7.51 -5.50
CA ILE A 246 -37.12 6.12 -5.87
C ILE A 246 -36.55 5.42 -4.63
N ILE A 247 -37.09 4.24 -4.30
CA ILE A 247 -36.52 3.38 -3.27
C ILE A 247 -35.18 2.84 -3.76
N ALA A 248 -34.11 3.10 -3.01
CA ALA A 248 -32.78 2.70 -3.38
C ALA A 248 -32.61 1.18 -3.34
N ASP A 249 -32.30 0.56 -4.46
CA ASP A 249 -32.03 -0.86 -4.58
C ASP A 249 -30.56 -1.25 -4.53
N HIS A 250 -29.68 -0.25 -4.48
CA HIS A 250 -28.25 -0.46 -4.33
C HIS A 250 -27.62 0.61 -3.45
N CYS A 251 -26.77 0.16 -2.52
CA CYS A 251 -25.89 1.01 -1.73
C CYS A 251 -24.56 0.31 -1.51
N ARG A 252 -23.47 1.02 -1.72
CA ARG A 252 -22.12 0.53 -1.50
C ARG A 252 -21.35 1.51 -0.63
N PHE A 253 -20.60 1.00 0.35
CA PHE A 253 -19.68 1.81 1.10
C PHE A 253 -18.34 1.10 1.33
N LEU A 254 -17.28 1.91 1.47
CA LEU A 254 -15.90 1.48 1.73
C LEU A 254 -15.60 1.79 3.18
N TRP A 255 -14.99 0.82 3.86
CA TRP A 255 -14.62 0.92 5.25
C TRP A 255 -13.37 0.11 5.55
N GLU A 256 -12.73 0.36 6.67
CA GLU A 256 -11.49 -0.30 7.04
C GLU A 256 -11.44 -0.61 8.53
N ILE A 257 -10.60 -1.59 8.87
CA ILE A 257 -10.14 -1.90 10.22
C ILE A 257 -8.63 -1.68 10.24
N ARG A 258 -8.14 -0.88 11.20
CA ARG A 258 -6.70 -0.74 11.47
C ARG A 258 -6.41 -1.40 12.82
N PRO A 259 -6.11 -2.71 12.83
CA PRO A 259 -5.90 -3.45 14.08
C PRO A 259 -4.54 -3.15 14.68
N LEU A 260 -4.47 -3.19 16.02
CA LEU A 260 -3.20 -3.37 16.71
C LEU A 260 -2.63 -4.75 16.35
N PRO A 261 -1.30 -4.96 16.40
CA PRO A 261 -0.69 -6.25 16.05
C PRO A 261 -1.22 -7.45 16.82
N GLU A 262 -1.70 -7.24 18.04
CA GLU A 262 -2.25 -8.28 18.92
C GLU A 262 -3.74 -8.53 18.71
N ASP A 263 -4.43 -7.68 17.94
CA ASP A 263 -5.86 -7.84 17.68
C ASP A 263 -6.08 -8.62 16.38
N ASP A 264 -6.99 -9.57 16.42
CA ASP A 264 -7.41 -10.31 15.24
C ASP A 264 -8.52 -9.54 14.49
N PRO A 265 -8.24 -8.93 13.33
CA PRO A 265 -9.25 -8.21 12.56
C PRO A 265 -10.35 -9.12 12.00
N TYR A 266 -10.06 -10.40 11.81
CA TYR A 266 -11.05 -11.36 11.31
C TYR A 266 -12.07 -11.72 12.39
N ALA A 267 -11.66 -11.78 13.66
CA ALA A 267 -12.61 -11.94 14.76
C ALA A 267 -13.57 -10.74 14.86
N ILE A 268 -13.07 -9.51 14.63
CA ILE A 268 -13.91 -8.31 14.55
C ILE A 268 -14.87 -8.40 13.36
N LEU A 269 -14.39 -8.84 12.21
CA LEU A 269 -15.20 -9.01 11.01
C LEU A 269 -16.31 -10.06 11.21
N ASP A 270 -16.00 -11.17 11.88
CA ASP A 270 -16.97 -12.22 12.21
C ASP A 270 -18.10 -11.70 13.10
N GLU A 271 -17.82 -10.88 14.10
CA GLU A 271 -18.84 -10.21 14.91
C GLU A 271 -19.79 -9.34 14.05
N ILE A 272 -19.20 -8.57 13.11
CA ILE A 272 -19.96 -7.72 12.20
C ILE A 272 -20.82 -8.57 11.25
N GLN A 273 -20.31 -9.68 10.74
CA GLN A 273 -21.05 -10.60 9.90
C GLN A 273 -22.21 -11.28 10.68
N GLN A 274 -22.01 -11.59 11.95
CA GLN A 274 -23.09 -12.10 12.81
C GLN A 274 -24.19 -11.07 12.99
N PHE A 275 -23.86 -9.79 13.20
CA PHE A 275 -24.83 -8.72 13.24
C PHE A 275 -25.63 -8.62 11.92
N VAL A 276 -24.93 -8.63 10.77
CA VAL A 276 -25.58 -8.60 9.46
C VAL A 276 -26.58 -9.76 9.31
N THR A 277 -26.15 -10.97 9.68
CA THR A 277 -26.98 -12.18 9.53
C THR A 277 -28.22 -12.17 10.45
N LYS A 278 -28.08 -11.66 11.68
CA LYS A 278 -29.15 -11.70 12.67
C LYS A 278 -30.12 -10.53 12.59
N GLU A 279 -29.63 -9.35 12.24
CA GLU A 279 -30.35 -8.09 12.37
C GLU A 279 -30.70 -7.44 11.02
N LEU A 280 -30.04 -7.84 9.94
CA LEU A 280 -30.21 -7.21 8.64
C LEU A 280 -30.77 -8.16 7.56
N LEU A 281 -30.57 -9.47 7.69
CA LEU A 281 -31.08 -10.50 6.77
C LEU A 281 -32.24 -11.29 7.38
#